data_9db65ba73bf758c6155056043eb7c698
#
_entry.id   9db65ba73bf758c6155056043eb7c698
#
_cell.length_a   1.000
_cell.length_b   1.000
_cell.length_c   1.000
_cell.angle_alpha   90.00
_cell.angle_beta   90.00
_cell.angle_gamma   90.00
#
_symmetry.space_group_name_H-M   'P 1'
#
loop_
_entity.id
_entity.type
_entity.pdbx_description
1 polymer ?
#
loop_
_entity_poly.entity_id
_entity_poly.type
_entity_poly.pdbx_seq_one_letter_code
_entity_poly.pdbx_strand_id
1 'polypeptide(L)'
;MYTSCAASHGYVTSNGFSIPDDSQYNPSAKRSLVSVHMYSPYDFAMNPDMSKVNFNDAYRNELDQSFRVLHDKFVSQGIYVIVGEMGCINKNNLDQRINWAKYFVEQGRKQGCGSIVWDNGNWDNTKSAEETFGLYHRSQGTWEPDDLVNAYISASKASLG
;
A
#
# COMPACT_ATOMS: atom_id res chain seq x y z
N MET A 1 7.66 13.00 -9.55
CA MET A 1 7.07 11.69 -9.24
C MET A 1 6.68 11.00 -10.53
N TYR A 2 7.07 9.76 -10.73
CA TYR A 2 6.80 8.99 -11.94
C TYR A 2 5.99 7.74 -11.58
N THR A 3 5.04 7.40 -12.45
CA THR A 3 4.16 6.24 -12.27
C THR A 3 3.87 5.58 -13.61
N SER A 4 3.38 4.35 -13.58
CA SER A 4 2.92 3.60 -14.75
C SER A 4 1.42 3.81 -15.03
N CYS A 5 0.90 3.09 -16.02
CA CYS A 5 -0.54 2.97 -16.25
C CYS A 5 -1.25 2.50 -14.97
N ALA A 6 -2.33 3.21 -14.58
CA ALA A 6 -3.09 3.00 -13.34
C ALA A 6 -2.23 2.96 -12.06
N ALA A 7 -1.04 3.56 -12.09
CA ALA A 7 -0.05 3.53 -11.01
C ALA A 7 0.26 2.11 -10.46
N SER A 8 -0.06 1.05 -11.20
CA SER A 8 0.10 -0.33 -10.74
C SER A 8 1.57 -0.67 -10.46
N HIS A 9 1.83 -1.24 -9.27
CA HIS A 9 3.16 -1.73 -8.92
C HIS A 9 3.67 -2.81 -9.87
N GLY A 10 2.80 -3.65 -10.42
CA GLY A 10 3.17 -4.66 -11.42
C GLY A 10 3.67 -4.06 -12.73
N TYR A 11 3.10 -2.96 -13.19
CA TYR A 11 3.55 -2.30 -14.41
C TYR A 11 4.88 -1.54 -14.24
N VAL A 12 5.11 -0.86 -13.11
CA VAL A 12 6.40 -0.18 -12.89
C VAL A 12 7.56 -1.17 -12.78
N THR A 13 7.29 -2.39 -12.36
CA THR A 13 8.30 -3.44 -12.29
C THR A 13 8.53 -4.18 -13.60
N SER A 14 7.67 -3.98 -14.61
CA SER A 14 7.86 -4.54 -15.94
C SER A 14 9.04 -3.92 -16.69
N ASN A 15 9.50 -4.59 -17.75
CA ASN A 15 10.70 -4.19 -18.50
C ASN A 15 10.54 -2.89 -19.31
N GLY A 16 9.32 -2.42 -19.53
CA GLY A 16 9.06 -1.20 -20.33
C GLY A 16 9.06 0.10 -19.50
N PHE A 17 9.12 0.04 -18.17
CA PHE A 17 9.10 1.22 -17.34
C PHE A 17 10.52 1.74 -17.07
N SER A 18 10.75 3.02 -17.36
CA SER A 18 12.00 3.72 -17.05
C SER A 18 11.70 5.09 -16.43
N ILE A 19 12.59 5.55 -15.57
CA ILE A 19 12.55 6.90 -15.01
C ILE A 19 13.35 7.80 -15.93
N PRO A 20 12.80 8.97 -16.35
CA PRO A 20 13.56 9.94 -17.10
C PRO A 20 14.83 10.38 -16.37
N ASP A 21 15.92 10.58 -17.11
CA ASP A 21 17.14 11.14 -16.57
C ASP A 21 16.98 12.65 -16.38
N ASP A 22 17.01 13.10 -15.12
CA ASP A 22 16.93 14.51 -14.75
C ASP A 22 18.29 15.10 -14.35
N SER A 23 19.38 14.38 -14.54
CA SER A 23 20.74 14.75 -14.12
C SER A 23 21.23 16.07 -14.74
N GLN A 24 20.77 16.39 -15.95
CA GLN A 24 21.09 17.67 -16.61
C GLN A 24 20.50 18.91 -15.89
N TYR A 25 19.40 18.72 -15.13
CA TYR A 25 18.75 19.80 -14.38
C TYR A 25 19.13 19.81 -12.90
N ASN A 26 19.61 18.70 -12.40
CA ASN A 26 19.90 18.53 -10.98
C ASN A 26 20.96 17.46 -10.73
N PRO A 27 22.23 17.71 -11.14
CA PRO A 27 23.27 16.68 -11.13
C PRO A 27 23.66 16.18 -9.73
N SER A 28 23.30 16.93 -8.67
CA SER A 28 23.70 16.61 -7.29
C SER A 28 22.58 16.10 -6.38
N ALA A 29 21.33 16.10 -6.84
CA ALA A 29 20.19 15.71 -6.00
C ALA A 29 19.23 14.80 -6.76
N LYS A 30 19.18 13.53 -6.38
CA LYS A 30 18.15 12.59 -6.83
C LYS A 30 16.80 13.01 -6.24
N ARG A 31 16.00 13.75 -7.01
CA ARG A 31 14.68 14.28 -6.59
C ARG A 31 13.52 13.53 -7.22
N SER A 32 13.81 12.60 -8.13
CA SER A 32 12.82 11.75 -8.75
C SER A 32 12.45 10.59 -7.83
N LEU A 33 11.20 10.24 -7.78
CA LEU A 33 10.70 9.07 -7.07
C LEU A 33 9.65 8.33 -7.91
N VAL A 34 9.48 7.05 -7.63
CA VAL A 34 8.44 6.20 -8.21
C VAL A 34 7.25 6.17 -7.26
N SER A 35 6.06 6.38 -7.80
CA SER A 35 4.80 6.21 -7.08
C SER A 35 4.03 5.03 -7.65
N VAL A 36 3.50 4.18 -6.78
CA VAL A 36 2.65 3.04 -7.16
C VAL A 36 1.40 3.00 -6.31
N HIS A 37 0.34 2.40 -6.85
CA HIS A 37 -0.81 1.96 -6.07
C HIS A 37 -0.68 0.45 -5.86
N MET A 38 -0.84 -0.01 -4.62
CA MET A 38 -0.65 -1.41 -4.29
C MET A 38 -1.72 -1.90 -3.33
N TYR A 39 -2.77 -2.49 -3.90
CA TYR A 39 -3.85 -3.16 -3.19
C TYR A 39 -3.60 -4.68 -3.22
N SER A 40 -2.51 -5.08 -2.58
CA SER A 40 -2.01 -6.46 -2.62
C SER A 40 -2.07 -7.09 -1.22
N PRO A 41 -2.36 -8.39 -1.14
CA PRO A 41 -2.83 -9.29 -2.22
C PRO A 41 -4.23 -8.90 -2.70
N TYR A 42 -4.48 -8.97 -4.01
CA TYR A 42 -5.78 -8.56 -4.58
C TYR A 42 -6.96 -9.29 -3.94
N ASP A 43 -6.87 -10.58 -3.76
CA ASP A 43 -7.93 -11.40 -3.16
C ASP A 43 -8.30 -10.94 -1.75
N PHE A 44 -7.32 -10.51 -0.96
CA PHE A 44 -7.58 -9.99 0.38
C PHE A 44 -8.01 -8.52 0.36
N ALA A 45 -7.29 -7.68 -0.40
CA ALA A 45 -7.41 -6.23 -0.30
C ALA A 45 -8.55 -5.63 -1.12
N MET A 46 -8.88 -6.23 -2.28
CA MET A 46 -9.81 -5.65 -3.26
C MET A 46 -10.96 -6.56 -3.66
N ASN A 47 -10.77 -7.89 -3.64
CA ASN A 47 -11.80 -8.83 -4.07
C ASN A 47 -12.95 -8.85 -3.04
N PRO A 48 -14.20 -8.54 -3.43
CA PRO A 48 -15.34 -8.50 -2.51
C PRO A 48 -15.82 -9.90 -2.06
N ASP A 49 -15.22 -10.97 -2.57
CA ASP A 49 -15.57 -12.36 -2.18
C ASP A 49 -15.37 -12.56 -0.67
N MET A 50 -16.47 -12.84 0.03
CA MET A 50 -16.50 -13.07 1.48
C MET A 50 -15.77 -14.34 1.92
N SER A 51 -15.36 -15.22 1.01
CA SER A 51 -14.49 -16.35 1.32
C SER A 51 -13.01 -15.95 1.49
N LYS A 52 -12.61 -14.75 1.06
CA LYS A 52 -11.26 -14.22 1.06
C LYS A 52 -10.99 -13.26 2.25
N VAL A 53 -11.49 -13.61 3.43
CA VAL A 53 -11.45 -12.74 4.62
C VAL A 53 -10.20 -12.90 5.49
N ASN A 54 -9.47 -14.01 5.36
CA ASN A 54 -8.34 -14.33 6.22
C ASN A 54 -7.00 -13.93 5.58
N PHE A 55 -6.22 -13.12 6.28
CA PHE A 55 -4.87 -12.76 5.89
C PHE A 55 -3.87 -13.84 6.32
N ASN A 56 -3.55 -14.75 5.42
CA ASN A 56 -2.76 -15.96 5.64
C ASN A 56 -1.30 -15.83 5.14
N ASP A 57 -0.50 -16.87 5.34
CA ASP A 57 0.92 -16.87 4.96
C ASP A 57 1.14 -16.81 3.44
N ALA A 58 0.24 -17.36 2.62
CA ALA A 58 0.36 -17.21 1.17
C ALA A 58 0.24 -15.73 0.76
N TYR A 59 -0.68 -14.99 1.39
CA TYR A 59 -0.84 -13.55 1.17
C TYR A 59 0.33 -12.72 1.71
N ARG A 60 0.95 -13.14 2.83
CA ARG A 60 2.19 -12.52 3.33
C ARG A 60 3.32 -12.68 2.32
N ASN A 61 3.50 -13.88 1.79
CA ASN A 61 4.54 -14.17 0.79
C ASN A 61 4.34 -13.36 -0.50
N GLU A 62 3.08 -13.16 -0.94
CA GLU A 62 2.77 -12.31 -2.10
C GLU A 62 3.17 -10.85 -1.84
N LEU A 63 2.86 -10.31 -0.64
CA LEU A 63 3.28 -8.96 -0.25
C LEU A 63 4.80 -8.82 -0.20
N ASP A 64 5.49 -9.79 0.41
CA ASP A 64 6.96 -9.79 0.49
C ASP A 64 7.58 -9.76 -0.90
N GLN A 65 7.05 -10.56 -1.81
CA GLN A 65 7.52 -10.59 -3.20
C GLN A 65 7.27 -9.24 -3.90
N SER A 66 6.10 -8.64 -3.72
CA SER A 66 5.76 -7.35 -4.31
C SER A 66 6.70 -6.24 -3.85
N PHE A 67 6.98 -6.15 -2.55
CA PHE A 67 7.91 -5.16 -2.01
C PHE A 67 9.36 -5.45 -2.41
N ARG A 68 9.78 -6.72 -2.45
CA ARG A 68 11.13 -7.10 -2.88
C ARG A 68 11.40 -6.66 -4.31
N VAL A 69 10.46 -6.87 -5.23
CA VAL A 69 10.63 -6.45 -6.63
C VAL A 69 10.75 -4.93 -6.76
N LEU A 70 10.01 -4.15 -5.95
CA LEU A 70 10.15 -2.70 -5.89
C LEU A 70 11.51 -2.28 -5.33
N HIS A 71 11.96 -2.94 -4.26
CA HIS A 71 13.28 -2.72 -3.68
C HIS A 71 14.39 -2.98 -4.70
N ASP A 72 14.40 -4.16 -5.30
CA ASP A 72 15.48 -4.60 -6.19
C ASP A 72 15.58 -3.72 -7.44
N LYS A 73 14.43 -3.28 -7.97
CA LYS A 73 14.40 -2.45 -9.18
C LYS A 73 14.73 -0.98 -8.92
N PHE A 74 14.36 -0.42 -7.77
CA PHE A 74 14.44 1.01 -7.54
C PHE A 74 15.23 1.38 -6.27
N VAL A 75 14.81 0.89 -5.11
CA VAL A 75 15.37 1.31 -3.81
C VAL A 75 16.86 0.97 -3.72
N SER A 76 17.26 -0.24 -4.15
CA SER A 76 18.67 -0.67 -4.20
C SER A 76 19.56 0.22 -5.08
N GLN A 77 18.96 0.95 -6.01
CA GLN A 77 19.65 1.91 -6.88
C GLN A 77 19.56 3.36 -6.35
N GLY A 78 19.05 3.54 -5.13
CA GLY A 78 18.89 4.85 -4.50
C GLY A 78 17.73 5.67 -5.07
N ILE A 79 16.74 5.02 -5.69
CA ILE A 79 15.51 5.64 -6.18
C ILE A 79 14.43 5.44 -5.14
N TYR A 80 13.84 6.53 -4.66
CA TYR A 80 12.77 6.46 -3.67
C TYR A 80 11.48 5.88 -4.27
N VAL A 81 10.79 5.04 -3.49
CA VAL A 81 9.49 4.48 -3.83
C VAL A 81 8.47 4.87 -2.79
N ILE A 82 7.30 5.33 -3.25
CA ILE A 82 6.13 5.55 -2.41
C ILE A 82 4.96 4.73 -2.93
N VAL A 83 4.33 3.96 -2.05
CA VAL A 83 3.01 3.39 -2.30
C VAL A 83 2.01 4.50 -2.02
N GLY A 84 1.59 5.20 -3.07
CA GLY A 84 0.73 6.39 -3.00
C GLY A 84 -0.71 6.09 -2.65
N GLU A 85 -1.13 4.83 -2.84
CA GLU A 85 -2.40 4.31 -2.36
C GLU A 85 -2.25 2.86 -1.93
N MET A 86 -2.76 2.54 -0.75
CA MET A 86 -2.93 1.19 -0.25
C MET A 86 -4.12 1.12 0.71
N GLY A 87 -4.74 -0.02 0.83
CA GLY A 87 -5.87 -0.25 1.71
C GLY A 87 -6.44 -1.65 1.53
N CYS A 88 -7.39 -1.99 2.36
CA CYS A 88 -8.19 -3.21 2.20
C CYS A 88 -9.66 -2.95 2.53
N ILE A 89 -10.55 -3.48 1.68
CA ILE A 89 -11.99 -3.33 1.81
C ILE A 89 -12.52 -4.01 3.08
N ASN A 90 -13.66 -3.52 3.57
CA ASN A 90 -14.30 -4.04 4.77
C ASN A 90 -15.21 -5.24 4.45
N LYS A 91 -14.69 -6.43 4.71
CA LYS A 91 -15.42 -7.70 4.62
C LYS A 91 -15.89 -8.22 5.99
N ASN A 92 -16.17 -7.32 6.94
CA ASN A 92 -16.47 -7.65 8.35
C ASN A 92 -15.35 -8.47 9.03
N ASN A 93 -14.10 -8.18 8.68
CA ASN A 93 -12.91 -8.92 9.08
C ASN A 93 -11.86 -7.99 9.73
N LEU A 94 -12.27 -7.15 10.67
CA LEU A 94 -11.45 -6.09 11.26
C LEU A 94 -10.09 -6.60 11.76
N ASP A 95 -10.05 -7.70 12.52
CA ASP A 95 -8.80 -8.27 13.05
C ASP A 95 -7.82 -8.64 11.93
N GLN A 96 -8.33 -9.15 10.81
CA GLN A 96 -7.51 -9.52 9.67
C GLN A 96 -7.02 -8.28 8.91
N ARG A 97 -7.84 -7.23 8.82
CA ARG A 97 -7.43 -5.92 8.26
C ARG A 97 -6.33 -5.28 9.11
N ILE A 98 -6.43 -5.36 10.43
CA ILE A 98 -5.40 -4.89 11.39
C ILE A 98 -4.08 -5.65 11.16
N ASN A 99 -4.14 -6.99 11.07
CA ASN A 99 -2.96 -7.81 10.81
C ASN A 99 -2.30 -7.48 9.47
N TRP A 100 -3.12 -7.31 8.42
CA TRP A 100 -2.65 -6.91 7.10
C TRP A 100 -2.01 -5.51 7.13
N ALA A 101 -2.65 -4.53 7.77
CA ALA A 101 -2.18 -3.15 7.85
C ALA A 101 -0.80 -3.05 8.50
N LYS A 102 -0.61 -3.73 9.64
CA LYS A 102 0.68 -3.82 10.32
C LYS A 102 1.74 -4.45 9.42
N TYR A 103 1.43 -5.60 8.85
CA TYR A 103 2.37 -6.34 8.01
C TYR A 103 2.76 -5.54 6.77
N PHE A 104 1.78 -4.94 6.08
CA PHE A 104 2.01 -4.13 4.89
C PHE A 104 2.96 -2.97 5.16
N VAL A 105 2.68 -2.17 6.19
CA VAL A 105 3.49 -0.99 6.53
C VAL A 105 4.90 -1.40 7.00
N GLU A 106 5.01 -2.44 7.82
CA GLU A 106 6.31 -2.93 8.29
C GLU A 106 7.17 -3.47 7.13
N GLN A 107 6.59 -4.28 6.24
CA GLN A 107 7.33 -4.80 5.08
C GLN A 107 7.71 -3.69 4.11
N GLY A 108 6.81 -2.75 3.83
CA GLY A 108 7.13 -1.57 3.02
C GLY A 108 8.33 -0.82 3.56
N ARG A 109 8.33 -0.52 4.86
CA ARG A 109 9.43 0.18 5.53
C ARG A 109 10.74 -0.62 5.50
N LYS A 110 10.70 -1.93 5.75
CA LYS A 110 11.88 -2.82 5.66
C LYS A 110 12.50 -2.79 4.26
N GLN A 111 11.69 -2.65 3.23
CA GLN A 111 12.13 -2.58 1.84
C GLN A 111 12.38 -1.13 1.36
N GLY A 112 12.34 -0.14 2.26
CA GLY A 112 12.61 1.26 1.94
C GLY A 112 11.50 1.96 1.16
N CYS A 113 10.27 1.43 1.18
CA CYS A 113 9.09 2.00 0.54
C CYS A 113 8.21 2.72 1.58
N GLY A 114 7.90 3.99 1.34
CA GLY A 114 6.85 4.70 2.07
C GLY A 114 5.45 4.27 1.62
N SER A 115 4.42 4.49 2.46
CA SER A 115 3.04 4.16 2.09
C SER A 115 2.04 5.20 2.58
N ILE A 116 0.99 5.43 1.79
CA ILE A 116 -0.14 6.32 2.08
C ILE A 116 -1.41 5.49 2.01
N VAL A 117 -2.21 5.54 3.09
CA VAL A 117 -3.47 4.81 3.13
C VAL A 117 -4.53 5.53 2.30
N TRP A 118 -5.31 4.75 1.55
CA TRP A 118 -6.47 5.23 0.81
C TRP A 118 -7.73 5.22 1.67
N ASP A 119 -8.46 6.34 1.65
CA ASP A 119 -9.79 6.50 2.26
C ASP A 119 -10.72 7.21 1.28
N ASN A 120 -11.80 6.54 0.89
CA ASN A 120 -12.82 7.11 0.00
C ASN A 120 -14.09 7.55 0.73
N GLY A 121 -14.15 7.39 2.06
CA GLY A 121 -15.31 7.73 2.87
C GLY A 121 -16.53 6.81 2.64
N ASN A 122 -16.34 5.64 2.02
CA ASN A 122 -17.40 4.65 1.85
C ASN A 122 -17.33 3.58 2.94
N TRP A 123 -18.37 3.48 3.74
CA TRP A 123 -18.50 2.58 4.90
C TRP A 123 -19.50 1.44 4.67
N ASP A 124 -20.42 1.64 3.69
CA ASP A 124 -21.57 0.76 3.49
C ASP A 124 -21.15 -0.55 2.80
N ASN A 125 -21.01 -1.61 3.59
CA ASN A 125 -20.78 -2.96 3.11
C ASN A 125 -22.04 -3.87 3.16
N THR A 126 -23.22 -3.29 3.32
CA THR A 126 -24.47 -4.05 3.48
C THR A 126 -24.87 -4.81 2.22
N LYS A 127 -24.52 -4.28 1.04
CA LYS A 127 -24.80 -4.92 -0.26
C LYS A 127 -23.59 -5.60 -0.86
N SER A 128 -22.41 -5.01 -0.70
CA SER A 128 -21.14 -5.51 -1.20
C SER A 128 -20.01 -4.90 -0.36
N ALA A 129 -18.93 -5.63 -0.18
CA ALA A 129 -17.69 -5.09 0.40
C ALA A 129 -16.90 -4.23 -0.60
N GLU A 130 -17.34 -4.15 -1.87
CA GLU A 130 -16.66 -3.40 -2.93
C GLU A 130 -16.52 -1.92 -2.57
N GLU A 131 -15.34 -1.35 -2.80
CA GLU A 131 -15.03 0.07 -2.53
C GLU A 131 -15.25 0.54 -1.06
N THR A 132 -15.25 -0.37 -0.09
CA THR A 132 -15.48 -0.01 1.33
C THR A 132 -14.16 0.28 2.05
N PHE A 133 -13.53 1.41 1.69
CA PHE A 133 -12.26 1.87 2.26
C PHE A 133 -12.42 2.98 3.30
N GLY A 134 -13.64 3.26 3.76
CA GLY A 134 -13.89 4.34 4.71
C GLY A 134 -13.08 4.20 6.00
N LEU A 135 -12.37 5.27 6.37
CA LEU A 135 -11.58 5.39 7.61
C LEU A 135 -11.83 6.71 8.33
N TYR A 136 -12.16 7.78 7.61
CA TYR A 136 -12.33 9.11 8.18
C TYR A 136 -13.72 9.67 7.91
N HIS A 137 -14.49 9.88 8.97
CA HIS A 137 -15.80 10.54 8.91
C HIS A 137 -15.65 12.05 8.80
N ARG A 138 -15.63 12.57 7.57
CA ARG A 138 -15.38 13.99 7.28
C ARG A 138 -16.35 14.94 7.95
N SER A 139 -17.61 14.54 8.12
CA SER A 139 -18.65 15.36 8.79
C SER A 139 -18.49 15.42 10.31
N GLN A 140 -17.86 14.42 10.91
CA GLN A 140 -17.68 14.28 12.36
C GLN A 140 -16.26 14.61 12.81
N GLY A 141 -15.30 14.61 11.90
CA GLY A 141 -13.88 14.80 12.21
C GLY A 141 -13.25 13.63 12.95
N THR A 142 -13.78 12.41 12.80
CA THR A 142 -13.35 11.22 13.53
C THR A 142 -12.81 10.13 12.63
N TRP A 143 -11.88 9.34 13.18
CA TRP A 143 -11.34 8.14 12.50
C TRP A 143 -12.07 6.89 13.00
N GLU A 144 -12.35 5.95 12.11
CA GLU A 144 -13.01 4.69 12.44
C GLU A 144 -12.66 3.59 11.39
N PRO A 145 -12.42 2.34 11.80
CA PRO A 145 -12.27 1.92 13.20
C PRO A 145 -10.93 2.35 13.78
N ASP A 146 -10.92 2.86 15.01
CA ASP A 146 -9.73 3.35 15.70
C ASP A 146 -8.59 2.33 15.73
N ASP A 147 -8.89 1.06 15.98
CA ASP A 147 -7.89 0.00 16.06
C ASP A 147 -7.13 -0.20 14.74
N LEU A 148 -7.83 -0.09 13.60
CA LEU A 148 -7.18 -0.19 12.30
C LEU A 148 -6.30 1.04 12.01
N VAL A 149 -6.78 2.23 12.33
CA VAL A 149 -6.01 3.47 12.17
C VAL A 149 -4.77 3.45 13.07
N ASN A 150 -4.93 3.03 14.33
CA ASN A 150 -3.82 2.87 15.27
C ASN A 150 -2.82 1.79 14.81
N ALA A 151 -3.27 0.76 14.12
CA ALA A 151 -2.39 -0.26 13.52
C ALA A 151 -1.46 0.35 12.45
N TYR A 152 -1.99 1.15 11.53
CA TYR A 152 -1.18 1.89 10.56
C TYR A 152 -0.16 2.82 11.22
N ILE A 153 -0.62 3.63 12.20
CA ILE A 153 0.23 4.58 12.92
C ILE A 153 1.34 3.86 13.70
N SER A 154 1.01 2.80 14.42
CA SER A 154 1.98 2.05 15.23
C SER A 154 3.03 1.38 14.36
N ALA A 155 2.62 0.73 13.27
CA ALA A 155 3.53 0.11 12.32
C ALA A 155 4.45 1.13 11.64
N SER A 156 3.95 2.35 11.37
CA SER A 156 4.76 3.42 10.79
C SER A 156 5.87 3.94 11.71
N LYS A 157 5.72 3.77 13.03
CA LYS A 157 6.65 4.24 14.06
C LYS A 157 7.53 3.12 14.65
N ALA A 158 7.21 1.86 14.37
CA ALA A 158 7.94 0.72 14.93
C ALA A 158 9.43 0.76 14.54
N SER A 159 10.32 0.34 15.45
CA SER A 159 11.72 0.14 15.13
C SER A 159 11.85 -0.96 14.08
N LEU A 160 12.64 -0.70 13.04
CA LEU A 160 13.04 -1.75 12.10
C LEU A 160 14.22 -2.48 12.75
N GLY A 161 13.96 -3.69 13.23
CA GLY A 161 14.99 -4.55 13.81
C GLY A 161 16.05 -4.97 12.78
#